data_0aec5ed83c6f5d1d6624a1a2234acaff
#
_entry.id   0aec5ed83c6f5d1d6624a1a2234acaff
#
_cell.length_a   1.000
_cell.length_b   1.000
_cell.length_c   1.000
_cell.angle_alpha   90.00
_cell.angle_beta   90.00
_cell.angle_gamma   90.00
#
_symmetry.space_group_name_H-M   'P 1'
#
loop_
_entity.id
_entity.type
_entity.pdbx_description
1 polymer ?
#
loop_
_entity_poly.entity_id
_entity_poly.type
_entity_poly.pdbx_seq_one_letter_code
_entity_poly.pdbx_strand_id
1 'polypeptide(L)'
;MKICWIAIHRWRHSARVGLAFLLGLFPATSALAQAAGTSPWENAVGVLQQAFTSTIARGLSLVAIVVSGLTFAFGEGGSKRVLAGVLFGVGMAIAAVKFNSRHFEIEDLIRIGTLDRQLANRLEDYVLRKKSLLICGGTGTGKSTLAAALARFIPEDERIVLIEDTAELHLLQTNLVRFEARREQSGVPAVSIRDLLKASLRHRPDRIILGEVRSGEAFDLLQLLNTGHAGTLSTIHANSAKQGLARFTSCVLQSGVELPYSAIKTNVADSIEVLVNVERRPGKRFISEVLELHGYNPDADHFDFTPVYAKEDRQ
;
A
#
# COMPACT_ATOMS: atom_id res chain seq x y z
N MET A 1 30.92 46.37 -30.76
CA MET A 1 29.62 45.70 -31.04
C MET A 1 29.72 44.42 -31.91
N LYS A 2 30.91 43.96 -32.33
CA LYS A 2 31.11 42.75 -33.18
C LYS A 2 31.47 41.48 -32.37
N ILE A 3 31.91 41.60 -31.13
CA ILE A 3 32.40 40.45 -30.31
C ILE A 3 31.23 39.67 -29.63
N CYS A 4 30.11 40.30 -29.39
CA CYS A 4 28.98 39.65 -28.73
C CYS A 4 28.18 38.71 -29.65
N TRP A 5 28.25 38.88 -30.97
CA TRP A 5 27.48 38.12 -31.95
C TRP A 5 28.08 36.71 -32.24
N ILE A 6 29.41 36.57 -32.09
CA ILE A 6 30.13 35.32 -32.31
C ILE A 6 29.93 34.34 -31.16
N ALA A 7 29.79 34.84 -29.93
CA ALA A 7 29.58 33.99 -28.74
C ALA A 7 28.19 33.33 -28.73
N ILE A 8 27.15 34.03 -29.19
CA ILE A 8 25.76 33.53 -29.24
C ILE A 8 25.60 32.47 -30.34
N HIS A 9 26.33 32.57 -31.46
CA HIS A 9 26.25 31.60 -32.56
C HIS A 9 26.95 30.28 -32.22
N ARG A 10 28.03 30.30 -31.46
CA ARG A 10 28.75 29.08 -31.01
C ARG A 10 27.96 28.31 -29.96
N TRP A 11 27.18 29.01 -29.11
CA TRP A 11 26.35 28.36 -28.08
C TRP A 11 25.13 27.65 -28.69
N ARG A 12 24.55 28.19 -29.76
CA ARG A 12 23.42 27.53 -30.48
C ARG A 12 23.81 26.27 -31.22
N HIS A 13 25.07 26.15 -31.70
CA HIS A 13 25.58 24.95 -32.36
C HIS A 13 25.87 23.82 -31.35
N SER A 14 26.45 24.11 -30.20
CA SER A 14 26.74 23.10 -29.19
C SER A 14 25.47 22.53 -28.54
N ALA A 15 24.40 23.35 -28.37
CA ALA A 15 23.12 22.89 -27.87
C ALA A 15 22.37 21.98 -28.87
N ARG A 16 22.53 22.23 -30.18
CA ARG A 16 21.92 21.40 -31.23
C ARG A 16 22.64 20.05 -31.43
N VAL A 17 23.94 20.00 -31.24
CA VAL A 17 24.72 18.74 -31.28
C VAL A 17 24.45 17.88 -30.05
N GLY A 18 24.30 18.47 -28.88
CA GLY A 18 23.92 17.73 -27.64
C GLY A 18 22.52 17.12 -27.70
N LEU A 19 21.55 17.82 -28.31
CA LEU A 19 20.20 17.31 -28.46
C LEU A 19 20.12 16.19 -29.52
N ALA A 20 20.93 16.25 -30.58
CA ALA A 20 21.00 15.20 -31.62
C ALA A 20 21.66 13.91 -31.08
N PHE A 21 22.61 14.01 -30.14
CA PHE A 21 23.24 12.84 -29.52
C PHE A 21 22.35 12.11 -28.54
N LEU A 22 21.41 12.82 -27.87
CA LEU A 22 20.41 12.22 -26.98
C LEU A 22 19.29 11.50 -27.76
N LEU A 23 18.99 11.90 -28.99
CA LEU A 23 18.00 11.26 -29.85
C LEU A 23 18.54 10.09 -30.69
N GLY A 24 19.88 9.97 -30.84
CA GLY A 24 20.54 8.93 -31.64
C GLY A 24 20.83 7.61 -30.90
N LEU A 25 20.56 7.52 -29.58
CA LEU A 25 20.84 6.33 -28.75
C LEU A 25 19.67 5.36 -28.61
N PHE A 26 18.57 5.58 -29.32
CA PHE A 26 17.49 4.60 -29.39
C PHE A 26 17.72 3.67 -30.60
N PRO A 27 18.06 2.39 -30.39
CA PRO A 27 18.01 1.44 -31.48
C PRO A 27 16.56 1.29 -31.96
N ALA A 28 16.33 1.55 -33.24
CA ALA A 28 15.07 1.25 -33.89
C ALA A 28 14.87 -0.28 -33.88
N THR A 29 14.27 -0.80 -32.82
CA THR A 29 13.77 -2.17 -32.81
C THR A 29 12.49 -2.20 -33.65
N SER A 30 12.56 -2.94 -34.75
CA SER A 30 11.48 -3.21 -35.69
C SER A 30 10.19 -3.63 -34.96
N ALA A 31 9.13 -2.89 -35.22
CA ALA A 31 7.78 -3.25 -34.84
C ALA A 31 7.34 -4.53 -35.55
N LEU A 32 7.31 -5.63 -34.84
CA LEU A 32 6.63 -6.85 -35.27
C LEU A 32 5.73 -7.37 -34.15
N ALA A 33 4.48 -7.58 -34.53
CA ALA A 33 3.39 -8.28 -33.85
C ALA A 33 2.70 -7.52 -32.70
N GLN A 34 1.64 -6.82 -33.05
CA GLN A 34 0.54 -6.47 -32.16
C GLN A 34 -0.10 -7.75 -31.60
N ALA A 35 0.09 -7.98 -30.30
CA ALA A 35 -0.87 -8.73 -29.51
C ALA A 35 -1.94 -7.73 -29.03
N ALA A 36 -3.20 -8.07 -29.25
CA ALA A 36 -4.35 -7.23 -28.94
C ALA A 36 -4.40 -6.91 -27.42
N GLY A 37 -4.43 -5.63 -27.05
CA GLY A 37 -4.87 -5.20 -25.75
C GLY A 37 -4.10 -4.12 -25.01
N THR A 38 -2.86 -3.80 -25.35
CA THR A 38 -2.10 -2.74 -24.64
C THR A 38 -1.86 -1.53 -25.53
N SER A 39 -2.08 -0.33 -24.97
CA SER A 39 -1.83 0.91 -25.72
C SER A 39 -0.33 1.11 -25.97
N PRO A 40 0.08 1.78 -27.07
CA PRO A 40 1.49 2.09 -27.34
C PRO A 40 2.17 2.85 -26.19
N TRP A 41 1.41 3.61 -25.41
CA TRP A 41 1.88 4.31 -24.22
C TRP A 41 2.18 3.38 -23.06
N GLU A 42 1.37 2.37 -22.80
CA GLU A 42 1.61 1.38 -21.74
C GLU A 42 2.86 0.56 -22.01
N ASN A 43 3.09 0.19 -23.29
CA ASN A 43 4.33 -0.47 -23.68
C ASN A 43 5.55 0.44 -23.50
N ALA A 44 5.46 1.72 -23.89
CA ALA A 44 6.55 2.68 -23.72
C ALA A 44 6.87 2.91 -22.22
N VAL A 45 5.83 3.05 -21.38
CA VAL A 45 5.98 3.19 -19.93
C VAL A 45 6.56 1.90 -19.33
N GLY A 46 6.11 0.72 -19.76
CA GLY A 46 6.64 -0.57 -19.33
C GLY A 46 8.12 -0.76 -19.66
N VAL A 47 8.54 -0.42 -20.88
CA VAL A 47 9.96 -0.46 -21.30
C VAL A 47 10.80 0.53 -20.48
N LEU A 48 10.30 1.74 -20.26
CA LEU A 48 10.96 2.74 -19.41
C LEU A 48 11.11 2.25 -17.97
N GLN A 49 10.04 1.71 -17.41
CA GLN A 49 10.03 1.14 -16.05
C GLN A 49 11.01 -0.03 -15.92
N GLN A 50 11.05 -0.92 -16.92
CA GLN A 50 11.99 -2.04 -16.96
C GLN A 50 13.46 -1.60 -17.10
N ALA A 51 13.71 -0.55 -17.89
CA ALA A 51 15.04 0.05 -17.99
C ALA A 51 15.52 0.63 -16.66
N PHE A 52 14.65 1.33 -15.93
CA PHE A 52 14.99 1.92 -14.62
C PHE A 52 15.04 0.90 -13.47
N THR A 53 14.43 -0.27 -13.60
CA THR A 53 14.45 -1.33 -12.58
C THR A 53 15.52 -2.39 -12.81
N SER A 54 16.26 -2.35 -13.92
CA SER A 54 17.29 -3.31 -14.27
C SER A 54 18.46 -3.32 -13.26
N THR A 55 19.23 -4.42 -13.21
CA THR A 55 20.41 -4.56 -12.33
C THR A 55 21.49 -3.52 -12.67
N ILE A 56 21.57 -3.12 -13.94
CA ILE A 56 22.51 -2.09 -14.43
C ILE A 56 22.11 -0.72 -13.91
N ALA A 57 20.80 -0.37 -13.98
CA ALA A 57 20.31 0.90 -13.45
C ALA A 57 20.56 1.04 -11.93
N ARG A 58 20.54 -0.08 -11.21
CA ARG A 58 20.85 -0.10 -9.77
C ARG A 58 22.31 0.26 -9.49
N GLY A 59 23.24 -0.32 -10.26
CA GLY A 59 24.67 -0.01 -10.14
C GLY A 59 24.93 1.45 -10.47
N LEU A 60 24.35 1.96 -11.56
CA LEU A 60 24.48 3.35 -11.99
C LEU A 60 23.89 4.33 -10.99
N SER A 61 22.74 4.03 -10.36
CA SER A 61 22.14 4.91 -9.35
C SER A 61 23.02 5.01 -8.10
N LEU A 62 23.62 3.90 -7.65
CA LEU A 62 24.54 3.89 -6.51
C LEU A 62 25.78 4.74 -6.80
N VAL A 63 26.38 4.55 -7.98
CA VAL A 63 27.53 5.35 -8.43
C VAL A 63 27.16 6.84 -8.52
N ALA A 64 25.99 7.16 -9.08
CA ALA A 64 25.49 8.54 -9.16
C ALA A 64 25.32 9.18 -7.78
N ILE A 65 24.79 8.45 -6.79
CA ILE A 65 24.65 8.94 -5.41
C ILE A 65 26.01 9.21 -4.78
N VAL A 66 26.97 8.27 -4.91
CA VAL A 66 28.30 8.40 -4.32
C VAL A 66 29.08 9.55 -4.98
N VAL A 67 29.13 9.59 -6.32
CA VAL A 67 29.85 10.64 -7.06
C VAL A 67 29.22 12.01 -6.82
N SER A 68 27.88 12.10 -6.80
CA SER A 68 27.21 13.38 -6.53
C SER A 68 27.42 13.84 -5.09
N GLY A 69 27.43 12.95 -4.12
CA GLY A 69 27.73 13.25 -2.72
C GLY A 69 29.14 13.77 -2.53
N LEU A 70 30.13 13.13 -3.16
CA LEU A 70 31.53 13.59 -3.14
C LEU A 70 31.69 14.95 -3.85
N THR A 71 31.05 15.14 -5.00
CA THR A 71 31.10 16.39 -5.76
C THR A 71 30.40 17.53 -5.00
N PHE A 72 29.34 17.24 -4.26
CA PHE A 72 28.66 18.20 -3.39
C PHE A 72 29.54 18.61 -2.21
N ALA A 73 30.23 17.64 -1.57
CA ALA A 73 31.09 17.86 -0.40
C ALA A 73 32.39 18.61 -0.74
N PHE A 74 33.02 18.26 -1.88
CA PHE A 74 34.37 18.73 -2.22
C PHE A 74 34.45 19.55 -3.50
N GLY A 75 33.33 19.72 -4.25
CA GLY A 75 33.33 20.43 -5.52
C GLY A 75 33.29 21.97 -5.32
N GLU A 76 34.22 22.68 -5.97
CA GLU A 76 34.22 24.14 -6.06
C GLU A 76 33.41 24.58 -7.28
N GLY A 77 32.53 25.61 -7.07
CA GLY A 77 31.73 26.23 -8.12
C GLY A 77 30.24 25.88 -8.10
N GLY A 78 29.38 26.90 -8.26
CA GLY A 78 27.93 26.78 -8.13
C GLY A 78 27.27 25.81 -9.12
N SER A 79 27.72 25.76 -10.37
CA SER A 79 27.19 24.87 -11.42
C SER A 79 27.42 23.38 -11.10
N LYS A 80 28.54 23.04 -10.46
CA LYS A 80 28.85 21.66 -10.06
C LYS A 80 27.94 21.19 -8.93
N ARG A 81 27.62 22.07 -7.96
CA ARG A 81 26.69 21.77 -6.86
C ARG A 81 25.27 21.53 -7.37
N VAL A 82 24.81 22.31 -8.33
CA VAL A 82 23.48 22.10 -8.94
C VAL A 82 23.41 20.76 -9.66
N LEU A 83 24.43 20.42 -10.47
CA LEU A 83 24.50 19.12 -11.16
C LEU A 83 24.55 17.97 -10.17
N ALA A 84 25.35 18.09 -9.10
CA ALA A 84 25.43 17.10 -8.04
C ALA A 84 24.08 16.91 -7.34
N GLY A 85 23.35 17.98 -7.06
CA GLY A 85 22.02 17.93 -6.47
C GLY A 85 21.00 17.20 -7.37
N VAL A 86 21.03 17.47 -8.68
CA VAL A 86 20.15 16.78 -9.64
C VAL A 86 20.47 15.30 -9.72
N LEU A 87 21.75 14.91 -9.83
CA LEU A 87 22.18 13.52 -9.89
C LEU A 87 21.84 12.75 -8.59
N PHE A 88 22.01 13.40 -7.44
CA PHE A 88 21.62 12.86 -6.15
C PHE A 88 20.10 12.64 -6.08
N GLY A 89 19.30 13.63 -6.50
CA GLY A 89 17.85 13.55 -6.54
C GLY A 89 17.34 12.42 -7.44
N VAL A 90 17.92 12.28 -8.64
CA VAL A 90 17.60 11.19 -9.57
C VAL A 90 17.97 9.83 -8.97
N GLY A 91 19.18 9.71 -8.38
CA GLY A 91 19.61 8.49 -7.72
C GLY A 91 18.72 8.08 -6.56
N MET A 92 18.30 9.05 -5.72
CA MET A 92 17.36 8.83 -4.63
C MET A 92 15.97 8.47 -5.13
N ALA A 93 15.48 9.09 -6.21
CA ALA A 93 14.19 8.75 -6.81
C ALA A 93 14.19 7.30 -7.33
N ILE A 94 15.24 6.87 -8.03
CA ILE A 94 15.40 5.50 -8.52
C ILE A 94 15.51 4.51 -7.34
N ALA A 95 16.18 4.88 -6.26
CA ALA A 95 16.26 4.06 -5.05
C ALA A 95 14.91 3.96 -4.34
N ALA A 96 14.15 5.06 -4.25
CA ALA A 96 12.83 5.11 -3.61
C ALA A 96 11.77 4.27 -4.36
N VAL A 97 11.77 4.29 -5.70
CA VAL A 97 10.87 3.46 -6.53
C VAL A 97 11.01 1.96 -6.22
N LYS A 98 12.18 1.56 -5.72
CA LYS A 98 12.46 0.16 -5.39
C LYS A 98 11.88 -0.33 -4.07
N PHE A 99 11.53 0.57 -3.15
CA PHE A 99 10.95 0.17 -1.87
C PHE A 99 9.54 -0.40 -2.00
N ASN A 100 8.82 -0.08 -3.08
CA ASN A 100 7.41 -0.43 -3.26
C ASN A 100 7.13 -1.63 -4.18
N SER A 101 8.12 -2.31 -4.76
CA SER A 101 7.87 -3.27 -5.85
C SER A 101 7.92 -4.76 -5.49
N ARG A 102 8.03 -5.14 -4.21
CA ARG A 102 7.90 -6.56 -3.84
C ARG A 102 6.45 -6.87 -3.48
N HIS A 103 5.73 -7.41 -4.44
CA HIS A 103 4.46 -8.07 -4.18
C HIS A 103 4.74 -9.41 -3.48
N PHE A 104 4.42 -9.49 -2.19
CA PHE A 104 4.50 -10.75 -1.46
C PHE A 104 3.23 -11.57 -1.74
N GLU A 105 3.44 -12.78 -2.18
CA GLU A 105 2.40 -13.80 -2.23
C GLU A 105 2.34 -14.54 -0.90
N ILE A 106 1.26 -15.28 -0.68
CA ILE A 106 1.12 -16.07 0.53
C ILE A 106 2.26 -17.11 0.67
N GLU A 107 2.72 -17.63 -0.46
CA GLU A 107 3.85 -18.56 -0.55
C GLU A 107 5.16 -17.95 -0.05
N ASP A 108 5.39 -16.67 -0.36
CA ASP A 108 6.55 -15.95 0.14
C ASP A 108 6.48 -15.77 1.65
N LEU A 109 5.28 -15.47 2.19
CA LEU A 109 5.04 -15.34 3.62
C LEU A 109 5.27 -16.66 4.36
N ILE A 110 4.87 -17.79 3.76
CA ILE A 110 5.15 -19.12 4.29
C ILE A 110 6.65 -19.39 4.27
N ARG A 111 7.32 -19.13 3.16
CA ARG A 111 8.76 -19.36 2.99
C ARG A 111 9.61 -18.59 4.01
N ILE A 112 9.25 -17.35 4.33
CA ILE A 112 9.95 -16.54 5.33
C ILE A 112 9.49 -16.82 6.76
N GLY A 113 8.55 -17.74 6.96
CA GLY A 113 8.06 -18.18 8.27
C GLY A 113 7.15 -17.17 8.97
N THR A 114 6.44 -16.34 8.21
CA THR A 114 5.41 -15.44 8.76
C THR A 114 4.21 -16.24 9.25
N LEU A 115 3.79 -17.26 8.49
CA LEU A 115 2.74 -18.22 8.85
C LEU A 115 3.10 -19.59 8.26
N ASP A 116 2.46 -20.63 8.73
CA ASP A 116 2.56 -21.98 8.14
C ASP A 116 1.45 -22.23 7.11
N ARG A 117 1.56 -23.36 6.41
CA ARG A 117 0.59 -23.76 5.37
C ARG A 117 -0.82 -23.95 5.91
N GLN A 118 -0.94 -24.54 7.09
CA GLN A 118 -2.26 -24.83 7.68
C GLN A 118 -3.00 -23.52 8.00
N LEU A 119 -2.30 -22.54 8.57
CA LEU A 119 -2.86 -21.24 8.85
C LEU A 119 -3.17 -20.46 7.56
N ALA A 120 -2.30 -20.58 6.54
CA ALA A 120 -2.55 -19.96 5.24
C ALA A 120 -3.87 -20.44 4.62
N ASN A 121 -4.08 -21.76 4.58
CA ASN A 121 -5.31 -22.35 4.05
C ASN A 121 -6.56 -21.93 4.84
N ARG A 122 -6.41 -21.73 6.15
CA ARG A 122 -7.52 -21.27 7.00
C ARG A 122 -7.86 -19.80 6.74
N LEU A 123 -6.85 -18.94 6.58
CA LEU A 123 -7.06 -17.53 6.23
C LEU A 123 -7.66 -17.39 4.82
N GLU A 124 -7.24 -18.24 3.87
CA GLU A 124 -7.84 -18.33 2.55
C GLU A 124 -9.34 -18.68 2.64
N ASP A 125 -9.71 -19.73 3.41
CA ASP A 125 -11.11 -20.11 3.61
C ASP A 125 -11.95 -18.96 4.20
N TYR A 126 -11.41 -18.20 5.15
CA TYR A 126 -12.08 -17.02 5.69
C TYR A 126 -12.32 -15.95 4.62
N VAL A 127 -11.33 -15.68 3.77
CA VAL A 127 -11.48 -14.71 2.67
C VAL A 127 -12.52 -15.20 1.67
N LEU A 128 -12.48 -16.47 1.27
CA LEU A 128 -13.45 -17.05 0.33
C LEU A 128 -14.88 -17.03 0.87
N ARG A 129 -15.05 -17.25 2.18
CA ARG A 129 -16.38 -17.20 2.87
C ARG A 129 -16.83 -15.77 3.19
N LYS A 130 -16.14 -14.75 2.69
CA LYS A 130 -16.46 -13.33 2.96
C LYS A 130 -16.47 -12.97 4.44
N LYS A 131 -15.63 -13.60 5.27
CA LYS A 131 -15.46 -13.17 6.65
C LYS A 131 -14.72 -11.84 6.70
N SER A 132 -15.15 -10.96 7.61
CA SER A 132 -14.51 -9.67 7.83
C SER A 132 -13.32 -9.82 8.76
N LEU A 133 -12.13 -9.51 8.25
CA LEU A 133 -10.86 -9.67 8.97
C LEU A 133 -10.30 -8.32 9.42
N LEU A 134 -9.94 -8.22 10.69
CA LEU A 134 -9.20 -7.10 11.25
C LEU A 134 -7.77 -7.53 11.58
N ILE A 135 -6.80 -6.99 10.82
CA ILE A 135 -5.37 -7.32 10.95
C ILE A 135 -4.71 -6.32 11.90
N CYS A 136 -4.29 -6.81 13.05
CA CYS A 136 -3.70 -6.05 14.14
C CYS A 136 -2.16 -6.15 14.12
N GLY A 137 -1.50 -5.17 14.67
CA GLY A 137 -0.03 -5.20 14.84
C GLY A 137 0.57 -3.81 14.95
N GLY A 138 1.79 -3.71 15.43
CA GLY A 138 2.56 -2.47 15.53
C GLY A 138 2.98 -1.90 14.17
N THR A 139 3.71 -0.79 14.19
CA THR A 139 4.28 -0.20 12.97
C THR A 139 5.34 -1.11 12.36
N GLY A 140 5.28 -1.33 11.04
CA GLY A 140 6.26 -2.13 10.31
C GLY A 140 6.23 -3.64 10.61
N THR A 141 5.15 -4.16 11.22
CA THR A 141 4.98 -5.61 11.46
C THR A 141 4.62 -6.38 10.19
N GLY A 142 4.09 -5.73 9.16
CA GLY A 142 3.70 -6.35 7.89
C GLY A 142 2.18 -6.52 7.72
N LYS A 143 1.35 -5.75 8.46
CA LYS A 143 -0.12 -5.77 8.32
C LYS A 143 -0.58 -5.55 6.88
N SER A 144 -0.12 -4.47 6.24
CA SER A 144 -0.47 -4.13 4.86
C SER A 144 0.01 -5.22 3.88
N THR A 145 1.18 -5.82 4.14
CA THR A 145 1.70 -6.93 3.32
C THR A 145 0.82 -8.17 3.44
N LEU A 146 0.39 -8.52 4.66
CA LEU A 146 -0.52 -9.65 4.89
C LEU A 146 -1.89 -9.37 4.27
N ALA A 147 -2.44 -8.16 4.45
CA ALA A 147 -3.70 -7.76 3.85
C ALA A 147 -3.67 -7.88 2.32
N ALA A 148 -2.59 -7.41 1.68
CA ALA A 148 -2.42 -7.51 0.23
C ALA A 148 -2.27 -8.96 -0.24
N ALA A 149 -1.55 -9.81 0.50
CA ALA A 149 -1.42 -11.24 0.19
C ALA A 149 -2.76 -11.97 0.32
N LEU A 150 -3.54 -11.69 1.37
CA LEU A 150 -4.86 -12.28 1.58
C LEU A 150 -5.88 -11.79 0.55
N ALA A 151 -5.82 -10.54 0.14
CA ALA A 151 -6.71 -9.99 -0.88
C ALA A 151 -6.60 -10.75 -2.21
N ARG A 152 -5.48 -11.42 -2.50
CA ARG A 152 -5.32 -12.23 -3.71
C ARG A 152 -6.23 -13.46 -3.77
N PHE A 153 -6.75 -13.91 -2.63
CA PHE A 153 -7.74 -14.98 -2.57
C PHE A 153 -9.16 -14.51 -2.90
N ILE A 154 -9.38 -13.20 -3.03
CA ILE A 154 -10.68 -12.68 -3.46
C ILE A 154 -10.91 -13.08 -4.92
N PRO A 155 -12.06 -13.68 -5.27
CA PRO A 155 -12.41 -14.07 -6.63
C PRO A 155 -12.29 -12.89 -7.62
N GLU A 156 -11.85 -13.16 -8.85
CA GLU A 156 -11.62 -12.13 -9.87
C GLU A 156 -12.88 -11.43 -10.37
N ASP A 157 -14.03 -12.07 -10.24
CA ASP A 157 -15.34 -11.53 -10.59
C ASP A 157 -15.87 -10.55 -9.55
N GLU A 158 -15.35 -10.57 -8.32
CA GLU A 158 -15.76 -9.66 -7.28
C GLU A 158 -15.18 -8.26 -7.47
N ARG A 159 -16.04 -7.25 -7.29
CA ARG A 159 -15.64 -5.84 -7.34
C ARG A 159 -15.12 -5.39 -5.99
N ILE A 160 -13.86 -4.95 -5.99
CA ILE A 160 -13.18 -4.45 -4.79
C ILE A 160 -13.11 -2.93 -4.84
N VAL A 161 -13.51 -2.29 -3.75
CA VAL A 161 -13.19 -0.89 -3.49
C VAL A 161 -12.15 -0.82 -2.39
N LEU A 162 -10.97 -0.29 -2.73
CA LEU A 162 -9.86 -0.06 -1.81
C LEU A 162 -9.83 1.42 -1.41
N ILE A 163 -9.83 1.69 -0.11
CA ILE A 163 -9.79 3.04 0.45
C ILE A 163 -8.58 3.15 1.38
N GLU A 164 -7.73 4.16 1.16
CA GLU A 164 -6.50 4.38 1.91
C GLU A 164 -6.29 5.87 2.23
N ASP A 165 -5.59 6.18 3.31
CA ASP A 165 -5.09 7.53 3.61
C ASP A 165 -3.91 7.89 2.69
N THR A 166 -3.04 6.90 2.46
CA THR A 166 -1.90 6.96 1.53
C THR A 166 -1.80 5.59 0.86
N ALA A 167 -1.58 5.54 -0.43
CA ALA A 167 -1.52 4.30 -1.20
C ALA A 167 -0.35 3.42 -0.75
N GLU A 168 -0.65 2.34 -0.03
CA GLU A 168 0.31 1.35 0.47
C GLU A 168 0.02 -0.06 -0.07
N LEU A 169 -1.26 -0.40 -0.27
CA LEU A 169 -1.68 -1.73 -0.68
C LEU A 169 -1.61 -1.88 -2.21
N HIS A 170 -0.80 -2.81 -2.66
CA HIS A 170 -0.71 -3.15 -4.07
C HIS A 170 -1.55 -4.39 -4.37
N LEU A 171 -2.80 -4.18 -4.76
CA LEU A 171 -3.72 -5.22 -5.19
C LEU A 171 -3.66 -5.38 -6.72
N LEU A 172 -3.74 -6.62 -7.20
CA LEU A 172 -3.60 -6.97 -8.63
C LEU A 172 -4.93 -7.37 -9.29
N GLN A 173 -6.03 -7.31 -8.57
CA GLN A 173 -7.36 -7.66 -9.08
C GLN A 173 -7.76 -6.73 -10.23
N THR A 174 -8.42 -7.31 -11.23
CA THR A 174 -8.85 -6.60 -12.45
C THR A 174 -10.03 -5.67 -12.20
N ASN A 175 -10.94 -6.04 -11.29
CA ASN A 175 -12.13 -5.25 -10.94
C ASN A 175 -11.90 -4.46 -9.64
N LEU A 176 -10.88 -3.60 -9.65
CA LEU A 176 -10.44 -2.81 -8.51
C LEU A 176 -10.68 -1.32 -8.73
N VAL A 177 -11.39 -0.69 -7.79
CA VAL A 177 -11.51 0.77 -7.69
C VAL A 177 -10.69 1.24 -6.49
N ARG A 178 -9.79 2.20 -6.69
CA ARG A 178 -8.95 2.76 -5.64
C ARG A 178 -9.36 4.18 -5.31
N PHE A 179 -9.45 4.46 -4.02
CA PHE A 179 -9.62 5.79 -3.49
C PHE A 179 -8.51 6.10 -2.48
N GLU A 180 -7.97 7.30 -2.59
CA GLU A 180 -7.01 7.83 -1.64
C GLU A 180 -7.57 9.12 -1.02
N ALA A 181 -7.49 9.22 0.31
CA ALA A 181 -7.89 10.41 1.03
C ALA A 181 -6.97 11.59 0.66
N ARG A 182 -7.49 12.79 0.71
CA ARG A 182 -6.73 13.99 0.38
C ARG A 182 -6.86 15.02 1.47
N ARG A 183 -5.73 15.50 1.95
CA ARG A 183 -5.69 16.64 2.87
C ARG A 183 -6.06 17.92 2.12
N GLU A 184 -6.54 18.89 2.86
CA GLU A 184 -6.82 20.22 2.33
C GLU A 184 -5.56 20.83 1.71
N GLN A 185 -5.70 21.39 0.53
CA GLN A 185 -4.66 22.10 -0.20
C GLN A 185 -5.24 23.43 -0.69
N SER A 186 -4.37 24.40 -1.02
CA SER A 186 -4.81 25.72 -1.48
C SER A 186 -5.78 25.60 -2.67
N GLY A 187 -7.04 26.01 -2.46
CA GLY A 187 -8.10 25.97 -3.47
C GLY A 187 -8.73 24.59 -3.72
N VAL A 188 -8.34 23.55 -2.97
CA VAL A 188 -8.89 22.20 -3.12
C VAL A 188 -9.30 21.65 -1.75
N PRO A 189 -10.61 21.34 -1.52
CA PRO A 189 -11.09 20.84 -0.23
C PRO A 189 -10.51 19.47 0.10
N ALA A 190 -10.44 19.16 1.40
CA ALA A 190 -10.10 17.84 1.88
C ALA A 190 -11.15 16.79 1.43
N VAL A 191 -10.70 15.54 1.26
CA VAL A 191 -11.58 14.37 1.07
C VAL A 191 -11.16 13.35 2.11
N SER A 192 -12.03 13.11 3.08
CA SER A 192 -11.75 12.18 4.18
C SER A 192 -12.05 10.72 3.80
N ILE A 193 -11.50 9.78 4.56
CA ILE A 193 -11.84 8.35 4.45
C ILE A 193 -13.36 8.15 4.63
N ARG A 194 -14.00 8.91 5.51
CA ARG A 194 -15.45 8.85 5.75
C ARG A 194 -16.25 9.23 4.49
N ASP A 195 -15.80 10.27 3.76
CA ASP A 195 -16.45 10.67 2.51
C ASP A 195 -16.28 9.59 1.45
N LEU A 196 -15.10 8.97 1.38
CA LEU A 196 -14.80 7.89 0.44
C LEU A 196 -15.58 6.61 0.75
N LEU A 197 -15.75 6.24 2.03
CA LEU A 197 -16.60 5.12 2.44
C LEU A 197 -18.06 5.33 2.00
N LYS A 198 -18.62 6.53 2.21
CA LYS A 198 -19.97 6.86 1.73
C LYS A 198 -20.08 6.83 0.20
N ALA A 199 -19.06 7.33 -0.50
CA ALA A 199 -19.02 7.33 -1.96
C ALA A 199 -18.91 5.90 -2.52
N SER A 200 -18.18 5.01 -1.84
CA SER A 200 -17.92 3.63 -2.26
C SER A 200 -19.19 2.83 -2.53
N LEU A 201 -20.27 3.06 -1.76
CA LEU A 201 -21.57 2.42 -1.94
C LEU A 201 -22.15 2.60 -3.35
N ARG A 202 -21.85 3.73 -4.00
CA ARG A 202 -22.32 4.02 -5.37
C ARG A 202 -21.58 3.23 -6.44
N HIS A 203 -20.46 2.59 -6.08
CA HIS A 203 -19.65 1.77 -6.97
C HIS A 203 -20.08 0.30 -6.99
N ARG A 204 -21.12 -0.09 -6.21
CA ARG A 204 -21.62 -1.47 -6.08
C ARG A 204 -20.47 -2.43 -5.76
N PRO A 205 -19.73 -2.22 -4.66
CA PRO A 205 -18.64 -3.10 -4.28
C PRO A 205 -19.18 -4.44 -3.79
N ASP A 206 -18.52 -5.53 -4.16
CA ASP A 206 -18.68 -6.82 -3.52
C ASP A 206 -17.87 -6.89 -2.23
N ARG A 207 -16.74 -6.18 -2.20
CA ARG A 207 -15.89 -6.03 -1.00
C ARG A 207 -15.35 -4.61 -0.87
N ILE A 208 -15.19 -4.18 0.37
CA ILE A 208 -14.51 -2.93 0.72
C ILE A 208 -13.27 -3.30 1.52
N ILE A 209 -12.11 -2.83 1.05
CA ILE A 209 -10.85 -2.95 1.78
C ILE A 209 -10.47 -1.57 2.28
N LEU A 210 -10.32 -1.44 3.60
CA LEU A 210 -9.85 -0.21 4.23
C LEU A 210 -8.41 -0.42 4.71
N GLY A 211 -7.49 0.34 4.13
CA GLY A 211 -6.06 0.19 4.37
C GLY A 211 -5.71 0.23 5.86
N GLU A 212 -6.22 1.23 6.59
CA GLU A 212 -6.04 1.34 8.04
C GLU A 212 -7.21 2.06 8.70
N VAL A 213 -7.63 1.57 9.86
CA VAL A 213 -8.59 2.23 10.76
C VAL A 213 -7.81 3.02 11.82
N ARG A 214 -8.05 4.33 11.89
CA ARG A 214 -7.34 5.24 12.82
C ARG A 214 -8.24 6.01 13.76
N SER A 215 -9.50 6.30 13.33
CA SER A 215 -10.41 7.20 14.01
C SER A 215 -11.88 6.86 13.71
N GLY A 216 -12.74 7.87 13.64
CA GLY A 216 -14.19 7.75 13.48
C GLY A 216 -14.69 7.08 12.19
N GLU A 217 -13.85 6.87 11.19
CA GLU A 217 -14.18 6.08 9.99
C GLU A 217 -14.55 4.63 10.31
N ALA A 218 -14.15 4.14 11.49
CA ALA A 218 -14.55 2.83 12.00
C ALA A 218 -16.07 2.68 12.05
N PHE A 219 -16.81 3.73 12.43
CA PHE A 219 -18.25 3.71 12.44
C PHE A 219 -18.85 3.60 11.05
N ASP A 220 -18.35 4.40 10.10
CA ASP A 220 -18.84 4.35 8.72
C ASP A 220 -18.55 2.96 8.11
N LEU A 221 -17.41 2.35 8.43
CA LEU A 221 -17.10 0.97 8.02
C LEU A 221 -18.11 -0.03 8.61
N LEU A 222 -18.45 0.05 9.93
CA LEU A 222 -19.45 -0.81 10.54
C LEU A 222 -20.81 -0.69 9.86
N GLN A 223 -21.23 0.53 9.51
CA GLN A 223 -22.49 0.75 8.79
C GLN A 223 -22.49 0.02 7.44
N LEU A 224 -21.37 0.02 6.73
CA LEU A 224 -21.22 -0.69 5.45
C LEU A 224 -21.30 -2.21 5.64
N LEU A 225 -20.62 -2.75 6.64
CA LEU A 225 -20.63 -4.18 6.93
C LEU A 225 -22.02 -4.68 7.31
N ASN A 226 -22.75 -3.89 8.10
CA ASN A 226 -24.14 -4.20 8.50
C ASN A 226 -25.15 -4.07 7.36
N THR A 227 -24.79 -3.45 6.23
CA THR A 227 -25.65 -3.31 5.04
C THR A 227 -25.37 -4.34 3.96
N GLY A 228 -24.65 -5.41 4.29
CA GLY A 228 -24.43 -6.55 3.39
C GLY A 228 -23.10 -6.53 2.62
N HIS A 229 -22.18 -5.61 2.94
CA HIS A 229 -20.86 -5.54 2.35
C HIS A 229 -19.82 -6.32 3.19
N ALA A 230 -20.11 -7.59 3.49
CA ALA A 230 -19.22 -8.47 4.27
C ALA A 230 -17.89 -8.75 3.54
N GLY A 231 -16.89 -9.29 4.26
CA GLY A 231 -15.61 -9.70 3.70
C GLY A 231 -14.60 -8.59 3.58
N THR A 232 -14.67 -7.59 4.46
CA THR A 232 -13.64 -6.54 4.53
C THR A 232 -12.30 -7.09 4.99
N LEU A 233 -11.23 -6.51 4.47
CA LEU A 233 -9.89 -6.63 5.02
C LEU A 233 -9.47 -5.24 5.49
N SER A 234 -9.25 -5.08 6.80
CA SER A 234 -8.84 -3.81 7.38
C SER A 234 -7.66 -4.00 8.31
N THR A 235 -6.82 -2.98 8.44
CA THR A 235 -5.73 -3.02 9.41
C THR A 235 -5.93 -2.02 10.55
N ILE A 236 -5.34 -2.31 11.70
CA ILE A 236 -5.35 -1.42 12.86
C ILE A 236 -4.07 -1.55 13.65
N HIS A 237 -3.59 -0.45 14.21
CA HIS A 237 -2.45 -0.49 15.13
C HIS A 237 -2.87 -0.99 16.51
N ALA A 238 -2.31 -2.13 16.93
CA ALA A 238 -2.50 -2.71 18.27
C ALA A 238 -1.35 -3.67 18.61
N ASN A 239 -1.22 -4.04 19.88
CA ASN A 239 -0.18 -4.98 20.31
C ASN A 239 -0.69 -6.43 20.46
N SER A 240 -2.01 -6.66 20.37
CA SER A 240 -2.64 -7.98 20.35
C SER A 240 -3.97 -7.93 19.61
N ALA A 241 -4.52 -9.09 19.25
CA ALA A 241 -5.82 -9.18 18.59
C ALA A 241 -6.94 -8.57 19.44
N LYS A 242 -7.00 -8.89 20.74
CA LYS A 242 -8.01 -8.32 21.66
C LYS A 242 -7.86 -6.80 21.81
N GLN A 243 -6.63 -6.28 21.93
CA GLN A 243 -6.40 -4.83 21.96
C GLN A 243 -6.80 -4.16 20.63
N GLY A 244 -6.65 -4.86 19.51
CA GLY A 244 -7.11 -4.39 18.20
C GLY A 244 -8.60 -4.15 18.17
N LEU A 245 -9.39 -5.09 18.69
CA LEU A 245 -10.83 -4.96 18.77
C LEU A 245 -11.26 -3.83 19.74
N ALA A 246 -10.59 -3.73 20.91
CA ALA A 246 -10.85 -2.64 21.87
C ALA A 246 -10.54 -1.27 21.25
N ARG A 247 -9.43 -1.16 20.49
CA ARG A 247 -9.07 0.06 19.78
C ARG A 247 -10.06 0.39 18.66
N PHE A 248 -10.51 -0.63 17.91
CA PHE A 248 -11.54 -0.45 16.89
C PHE A 248 -12.83 0.11 17.51
N THR A 249 -13.28 -0.45 18.62
CA THR A 249 -14.43 0.05 19.39
C THR A 249 -14.22 1.52 19.84
N SER A 250 -13.01 1.86 20.29
CA SER A 250 -12.65 3.24 20.65
C SER A 250 -12.69 4.18 19.44
N CYS A 251 -12.26 3.73 18.26
CA CYS A 251 -12.36 4.49 17.02
C CYS A 251 -13.83 4.74 16.64
N VAL A 252 -14.72 3.75 16.84
CA VAL A 252 -16.16 3.95 16.63
C VAL A 252 -16.72 5.05 17.53
N LEU A 253 -16.33 5.09 18.82
CA LEU A 253 -16.73 6.16 19.74
C LEU A 253 -16.24 7.54 19.29
N GLN A 254 -15.07 7.63 18.68
CA GLN A 254 -14.53 8.89 18.16
C GLN A 254 -15.30 9.45 16.95
N SER A 255 -16.23 8.69 16.37
CA SER A 255 -17.10 9.17 15.29
C SER A 255 -18.10 10.23 15.75
N GLY A 256 -18.32 10.37 17.06
CA GLY A 256 -19.32 11.24 17.65
C GLY A 256 -20.74 10.68 17.60
N VAL A 257 -20.90 9.37 17.34
CA VAL A 257 -22.22 8.73 17.33
C VAL A 257 -22.78 8.60 18.74
N GLU A 258 -24.03 8.99 18.92
CA GLU A 258 -24.75 8.85 20.18
C GLU A 258 -25.43 7.48 20.25
N LEU A 259 -24.66 6.42 20.51
CA LEU A 259 -25.16 5.06 20.74
C LEU A 259 -24.68 4.57 22.11
N PRO A 260 -25.50 3.74 22.79
CA PRO A 260 -25.05 3.04 24.00
C PRO A 260 -23.79 2.22 23.73
N TYR A 261 -22.87 2.20 24.69
CA TYR A 261 -21.60 1.50 24.53
C TYR A 261 -21.76 -0.01 24.25
N SER A 262 -22.77 -0.64 24.90
CA SER A 262 -23.13 -2.03 24.63
C SER A 262 -23.60 -2.25 23.19
N ALA A 263 -24.42 -1.33 22.65
CA ALA A 263 -24.86 -1.41 21.25
C ALA A 263 -23.69 -1.27 20.26
N ILE A 264 -22.71 -0.41 20.56
CA ILE A 264 -21.49 -0.31 19.74
C ILE A 264 -20.73 -1.64 19.76
N LYS A 265 -20.53 -2.26 20.94
CA LYS A 265 -19.83 -3.55 21.06
C LYS A 265 -20.57 -4.67 20.34
N THR A 266 -21.89 -4.72 20.44
CA THR A 266 -22.70 -5.67 19.67
C THR A 266 -22.50 -5.48 18.19
N ASN A 267 -22.63 -4.26 17.65
CA ASN A 267 -22.40 -3.98 16.24
C ASN A 267 -20.98 -4.35 15.77
N VAL A 268 -19.97 -4.14 16.61
CA VAL A 268 -18.59 -4.54 16.32
C VAL A 268 -18.49 -6.07 16.24
N ALA A 269 -19.10 -6.80 17.19
CA ALA A 269 -19.07 -8.25 17.21
C ALA A 269 -19.82 -8.89 16.03
N ASP A 270 -20.90 -8.24 15.58
CA ASP A 270 -21.68 -8.69 14.42
C ASP A 270 -20.98 -8.44 13.07
N SER A 271 -20.02 -7.50 13.06
CA SER A 271 -19.36 -7.04 11.82
C SER A 271 -17.95 -7.58 11.61
N ILE A 272 -17.19 -7.76 12.70
CA ILE A 272 -15.81 -8.26 12.66
C ILE A 272 -15.81 -9.71 13.14
N GLU A 273 -15.41 -10.62 12.28
CA GLU A 273 -15.49 -12.06 12.58
C GLU A 273 -14.12 -12.68 12.92
N VAL A 274 -13.03 -12.14 12.38
CA VAL A 274 -11.68 -12.69 12.57
C VAL A 274 -10.68 -11.59 12.89
N LEU A 275 -9.89 -11.83 13.92
CA LEU A 275 -8.79 -10.95 14.35
C LEU A 275 -7.47 -11.67 14.11
N VAL A 276 -6.54 -11.01 13.40
CA VAL A 276 -5.22 -11.56 13.10
C VAL A 276 -4.16 -10.63 13.66
N ASN A 277 -3.35 -11.08 14.62
CA ASN A 277 -2.27 -10.28 15.15
C ASN A 277 -0.93 -10.62 14.50
N VAL A 278 -0.23 -9.60 14.00
CA VAL A 278 1.08 -9.72 13.36
C VAL A 278 2.13 -9.03 14.22
N GLU A 279 3.16 -9.76 14.57
CA GLU A 279 4.27 -9.27 15.38
C GLU A 279 5.58 -9.20 14.60
N ARG A 280 6.46 -8.33 15.09
CA ARG A 280 7.83 -8.20 14.61
C ARG A 280 8.81 -8.41 15.76
N ARG A 281 9.74 -9.35 15.56
CA ARG A 281 10.96 -9.50 16.38
C ARG A 281 12.19 -9.24 15.51
N PRO A 282 13.37 -9.02 16.06
CA PRO A 282 14.58 -8.85 15.26
C PRO A 282 14.73 -9.96 14.22
N GLY A 283 14.82 -9.58 12.94
CA GLY A 283 14.97 -10.50 11.82
C GLY A 283 13.70 -11.28 11.40
N LYS A 284 12.58 -11.19 12.13
CA LYS A 284 11.40 -12.01 11.87
C LYS A 284 10.10 -11.23 12.01
N ARG A 285 9.15 -11.51 11.10
CA ARG A 285 7.73 -11.11 11.20
C ARG A 285 6.89 -12.36 11.19
N PHE A 286 5.86 -12.43 12.02
CA PHE A 286 5.04 -13.64 12.10
C PHE A 286 3.64 -13.30 12.63
N ILE A 287 2.66 -14.15 12.29
CA ILE A 287 1.36 -14.13 12.93
C ILE A 287 1.52 -14.77 14.31
N SER A 288 1.20 -14.01 15.35
CA SER A 288 1.29 -14.50 16.74
C SER A 288 -0.02 -15.10 17.23
N GLU A 289 -1.16 -14.58 16.77
CA GLU A 289 -2.48 -14.97 17.23
C GLU A 289 -3.52 -14.80 16.14
N VAL A 290 -4.47 -15.74 16.04
CA VAL A 290 -5.71 -15.59 15.28
C VAL A 290 -6.87 -15.99 16.17
N LEU A 291 -7.86 -15.10 16.28
CA LEU A 291 -9.08 -15.29 17.07
C LEU A 291 -10.30 -15.21 16.14
N GLU A 292 -11.24 -16.13 16.28
CA GLU A 292 -12.60 -15.97 15.79
C GLU A 292 -13.46 -15.27 16.86
N LEU A 293 -14.21 -14.26 16.44
CA LEU A 293 -15.16 -13.54 17.27
C LEU A 293 -16.56 -14.06 16.98
N HIS A 294 -17.26 -14.50 18.01
CA HIS A 294 -18.60 -15.10 17.88
C HIS A 294 -19.72 -14.19 18.34
N GLY A 295 -19.42 -13.20 19.18
CA GLY A 295 -20.42 -12.29 19.69
C GLY A 295 -19.91 -11.42 20.83
N TYR A 296 -20.82 -10.65 21.38
CA TYR A 296 -20.63 -9.86 22.59
C TYR A 296 -21.72 -10.18 23.62
N ASN A 297 -21.32 -10.48 24.83
CA ASN A 297 -22.23 -10.68 25.95
C ASN A 297 -22.37 -9.36 26.75
N PRO A 298 -23.53 -8.65 26.66
CA PRO A 298 -23.70 -7.39 27.34
C PRO A 298 -23.77 -7.50 28.87
N ASP A 299 -24.27 -8.64 29.41
CA ASP A 299 -24.43 -8.84 30.86
C ASP A 299 -23.05 -9.04 31.52
N ALA A 300 -22.15 -9.73 30.85
CA ALA A 300 -20.80 -9.99 31.34
C ALA A 300 -19.75 -8.99 30.80
N ASP A 301 -20.17 -8.06 29.97
CA ASP A 301 -19.33 -7.06 29.28
C ASP A 301 -18.06 -7.63 28.62
N HIS A 302 -18.20 -8.77 27.94
CA HIS A 302 -17.07 -9.38 27.25
C HIS A 302 -17.40 -9.85 25.83
N PHE A 303 -16.38 -9.92 24.98
CA PHE A 303 -16.47 -10.53 23.66
C PHE A 303 -16.13 -12.02 23.74
N ASP A 304 -16.89 -12.85 23.04
CA ASP A 304 -16.68 -14.30 22.97
C ASP A 304 -15.71 -14.62 21.84
N PHE A 305 -14.54 -15.16 22.20
CA PHE A 305 -13.49 -15.52 21.25
C PHE A 305 -13.19 -17.02 21.27
N THR A 306 -12.94 -17.59 20.10
CA THR A 306 -12.27 -18.88 19.96
C THR A 306 -10.85 -18.67 19.41
N PRO A 307 -9.79 -19.06 20.13
CA PRO A 307 -8.44 -19.04 19.59
C PRO A 307 -8.30 -20.13 18.51
N VAL A 308 -7.98 -19.69 17.30
CA VAL A 308 -7.77 -20.56 16.13
C VAL A 308 -6.29 -20.88 15.96
N TYR A 309 -5.45 -19.93 16.30
CA TYR A 309 -4.01 -20.05 16.24
C TYR A 309 -3.38 -19.19 17.33
N ALA A 310 -2.44 -19.77 18.05
CA ALA A 310 -1.57 -19.06 18.95
C ALA A 310 -0.16 -19.62 18.78
N LYS A 311 0.81 -18.75 18.50
CA LYS A 311 2.19 -19.16 18.41
C LYS A 311 2.72 -19.30 19.81
N GLU A 312 3.03 -20.55 20.21
CA GLU A 312 3.74 -20.80 21.48
C GLU A 312 5.10 -20.09 21.44
N ASP A 313 5.35 -19.27 22.44
CA ASP A 313 6.70 -18.72 22.70
C ASP A 313 7.63 -19.88 23.07
N ARG A 314 8.26 -20.51 22.09
CA ARG A 314 9.46 -21.28 22.38
C ARG A 314 10.55 -20.25 22.70
N GLN A 315 10.82 -20.11 23.99
CA GLN A 315 11.92 -19.35 24.55
C GLN A 315 13.26 -19.72 23.92
#